data_7b0c4f2455fe02e7bc10b76fbd667cba
#
_entry.id   7b0c4f2455fe02e7bc10b76fbd667cba
#
_cell.length_a   1.000
_cell.length_b   1.000
_cell.length_c   1.000
_cell.angle_alpha   90.00
_cell.angle_beta   90.00
_cell.angle_gamma   90.00
#
_symmetry.space_group_name_H-M   'P 1'
#
loop_
_entity.id
_entity.type
_entity.pdbx_description
1 polymer ?
#
loop_
_entity_poly.entity_id
_entity_poly.type
_entity_poly.pdbx_seq_one_letter_code
_entity_poly.pdbx_strand_id
1 'polypeptide(L)'
;YHEALGARIVPFAGYNMPIEYAGINEEHLAVRSGVGVFDVSHMGEFWVNGPHALEFLQNVTTNDVSALTDGKVQYTCFPNGKGGIVDDLLIYRFNAEKYLLVVNAANIEKDWEWCVRHAAAFGISAGPGKELNNASEGTAQLAIQGPLALKAMQKLTGENVTDMEYYTFKVLRFAGIDDVIFSTTGYTGSGGCEIY
;
A
#
# COMPACT_ATOMS: atom_id res chain seq x y z
N TYR A 1 -16.43 -3.80 14.85
CA TYR A 1 -15.66 -5.05 14.90
C TYR A 1 -14.53 -4.95 15.92
N HIS A 2 -13.61 -4.01 15.80
CA HIS A 2 -12.43 -3.85 16.66
C HIS A 2 -12.79 -3.64 18.15
N GLU A 3 -13.80 -2.83 18.44
CA GLU A 3 -14.31 -2.63 19.80
C GLU A 3 -14.82 -3.95 20.42
N ALA A 4 -15.52 -4.76 19.63
CA ALA A 4 -16.00 -6.08 20.08
C ALA A 4 -14.87 -7.07 20.37
N LEU A 5 -13.67 -6.84 19.81
CA LEU A 5 -12.45 -7.59 20.10
C LEU A 5 -11.65 -6.99 21.28
N GLY A 6 -12.15 -5.95 21.93
CA GLY A 6 -11.49 -5.30 23.07
C GLY A 6 -10.41 -4.29 22.68
N ALA A 7 -10.43 -3.77 21.45
CA ALA A 7 -9.46 -2.79 21.01
C ALA A 7 -9.57 -1.48 21.78
N ARG A 8 -8.42 -0.89 22.11
CA ARG A 8 -8.33 0.49 22.53
C ARG A 8 -8.38 1.40 21.32
N ILE A 9 -9.45 2.18 21.19
CA ILE A 9 -9.68 3.08 20.06
C ILE A 9 -9.22 4.49 20.41
N VAL A 10 -8.47 5.12 19.50
CA VAL A 10 -8.03 6.52 19.61
C VAL A 10 -8.17 7.25 18.27
N PRO A 11 -8.36 8.58 18.27
CA PRO A 11 -8.30 9.37 17.04
C PRO A 11 -6.87 9.34 16.45
N PHE A 12 -6.75 8.99 15.17
CA PHE A 12 -5.49 8.99 14.43
C PHE A 12 -5.75 9.30 12.96
N ALA A 13 -5.11 10.33 12.40
CA ALA A 13 -5.24 10.76 11.00
C ALA A 13 -6.70 10.88 10.51
N GLY A 14 -7.62 11.32 11.39
CA GLY A 14 -9.05 11.45 11.09
C GLY A 14 -9.88 10.17 11.28
N TYR A 15 -9.25 9.05 11.65
CA TYR A 15 -9.89 7.76 11.89
C TYR A 15 -10.00 7.42 13.36
N ASN A 16 -10.99 6.59 13.73
CA ASN A 16 -11.06 5.91 15.00
C ASN A 16 -10.21 4.65 14.95
N MET A 17 -8.92 4.78 15.31
CA MET A 17 -7.90 3.75 15.11
C MET A 17 -7.85 2.76 16.27
N PRO A 18 -7.94 1.44 16.03
CA PRO A 18 -7.61 0.42 17.03
C PRO A 18 -6.08 0.34 17.18
N ILE A 19 -5.55 0.80 18.31
CA ILE A 19 -4.09 0.89 18.52
C ILE A 19 -3.48 -0.29 19.28
N GLU A 20 -4.26 -0.99 20.07
CA GLU A 20 -3.84 -2.20 20.79
C GLU A 20 -5.06 -2.99 21.28
N TYR A 21 -4.86 -4.27 21.61
CA TYR A 21 -5.86 -5.20 22.14
C TYR A 21 -5.38 -5.81 23.47
N ALA A 22 -4.36 -6.66 23.45
CA ALA A 22 -3.81 -7.32 24.62
C ALA A 22 -2.68 -6.50 25.28
N GLY A 23 -2.16 -5.52 24.58
CA GLY A 23 -1.08 -4.64 25.01
C GLY A 23 0.14 -4.69 24.09
N ILE A 24 0.82 -3.55 23.97
CA ILE A 24 1.89 -3.29 23.00
C ILE A 24 2.99 -4.37 23.02
N ASN A 25 3.48 -4.75 24.21
CA ASN A 25 4.59 -5.71 24.32
C ASN A 25 4.17 -7.12 23.89
N GLU A 26 2.98 -7.55 24.28
CA GLU A 26 2.45 -8.88 23.93
C GLU A 26 2.21 -8.99 22.42
N GLU A 27 1.58 -7.98 21.83
CA GLU A 27 1.30 -7.93 20.39
C GLU A 27 2.59 -7.80 19.57
N HIS A 28 3.57 -7.01 20.04
CA HIS A 28 4.90 -6.96 19.41
C HIS A 28 5.58 -8.34 19.38
N LEU A 29 5.55 -9.06 20.49
CA LEU A 29 6.14 -10.41 20.56
C LEU A 29 5.38 -11.41 19.67
N ALA A 30 4.07 -11.31 19.58
CA ALA A 30 3.25 -12.12 18.68
C ALA A 30 3.66 -11.92 17.21
N VAL A 31 3.88 -10.67 16.78
CA VAL A 31 4.36 -10.36 15.43
C VAL A 31 5.79 -10.89 15.22
N ARG A 32 6.70 -10.73 16.19
CA ARG A 32 8.09 -11.17 16.06
C ARG A 32 8.25 -12.69 16.00
N SER A 33 7.38 -13.45 16.68
CA SER A 33 7.49 -14.91 16.80
C SER A 33 6.46 -15.69 16.01
N GLY A 34 5.40 -15.04 15.52
CA GLY A 34 4.27 -15.70 14.89
C GLY A 34 3.64 -14.88 13.77
N VAL A 35 2.44 -14.39 14.02
CA VAL A 35 1.64 -13.58 13.08
C VAL A 35 0.86 -12.52 13.84
N GLY A 36 0.87 -11.28 13.34
CA GLY A 36 -0.06 -10.21 13.71
C GLY A 36 -0.83 -9.71 12.49
N VAL A 37 -2.07 -9.25 12.72
CA VAL A 37 -2.90 -8.62 11.69
C VAL A 37 -3.17 -7.19 12.10
N PHE A 38 -2.91 -6.26 11.17
CA PHE A 38 -3.12 -4.83 11.35
C PHE A 38 -4.14 -4.36 10.31
N ASP A 39 -5.21 -3.73 10.76
CA ASP A 39 -6.07 -2.95 9.87
C ASP A 39 -5.38 -1.62 9.58
N VAL A 40 -4.93 -1.46 8.36
CA VAL A 40 -4.24 -0.26 7.87
C VAL A 40 -5.01 0.42 6.72
N SER A 41 -6.33 0.19 6.68
CA SER A 41 -7.25 0.76 5.68
C SER A 41 -7.34 2.29 5.73
N HIS A 42 -6.63 2.94 6.64
CA HIS A 42 -6.47 4.39 6.70
C HIS A 42 -5.39 4.93 5.74
N MET A 43 -4.60 4.05 5.12
CA MET A 43 -3.63 4.44 4.09
C MET A 43 -4.34 4.97 2.84
N GLY A 44 -3.59 5.60 1.94
CA GLY A 44 -4.13 6.14 0.70
C GLY A 44 -3.64 5.38 -0.52
N GLU A 45 -4.54 5.19 -1.49
CA GLU A 45 -4.28 4.48 -2.73
C GLU A 45 -4.68 5.32 -3.94
N PHE A 46 -3.70 5.61 -4.81
CA PHE A 46 -3.92 6.35 -6.05
C PHE A 46 -3.56 5.49 -7.25
N TRP A 47 -4.52 5.30 -8.15
CA TRP A 47 -4.26 4.70 -9.44
C TRP A 47 -3.69 5.73 -10.41
N VAL A 48 -2.65 5.33 -11.14
CA VAL A 48 -2.09 6.08 -12.27
C VAL A 48 -2.12 5.19 -13.49
N ASN A 49 -2.91 5.57 -14.49
CA ASN A 49 -3.15 4.78 -15.68
C ASN A 49 -2.85 5.58 -16.95
N GLY A 50 -2.61 4.86 -18.04
CA GLY A 50 -2.44 5.44 -19.38
C GLY A 50 -1.00 5.53 -19.84
N PRO A 51 -0.79 5.90 -21.11
CA PRO A 51 0.51 5.82 -21.79
C PRO A 51 1.57 6.76 -21.20
N HIS A 52 1.16 7.82 -20.51
CA HIS A 52 2.06 8.79 -19.87
C HIS A 52 2.31 8.50 -18.37
N ALA A 53 1.78 7.41 -17.81
CA ALA A 53 1.89 7.08 -16.39
C ALA A 53 3.36 6.96 -15.95
N LEU A 54 4.19 6.23 -16.68
CA LEU A 54 5.61 6.08 -16.36
C LEU A 54 6.34 7.42 -16.39
N GLU A 55 6.14 8.23 -17.42
CA GLU A 55 6.80 9.52 -17.58
C GLU A 55 6.44 10.49 -16.44
N PHE A 56 5.17 10.51 -16.06
CA PHE A 56 4.69 11.26 -14.91
C PHE A 56 5.36 10.80 -13.61
N LEU A 57 5.36 9.50 -13.33
CA LEU A 57 5.94 8.95 -12.11
C LEU A 57 7.46 9.19 -12.03
N GLN A 58 8.19 9.07 -13.14
CA GLN A 58 9.61 9.43 -13.23
C GLN A 58 9.87 10.91 -12.89
N ASN A 59 8.94 11.79 -13.19
CA ASN A 59 9.07 13.21 -12.91
C ASN A 59 8.80 13.56 -11.44
N VAL A 60 7.82 12.90 -10.81
CA VAL A 60 7.35 13.27 -9.46
C VAL A 60 7.98 12.47 -8.34
N THR A 61 8.82 11.48 -8.63
CA THR A 61 9.48 10.65 -7.62
C THR A 61 10.99 10.62 -7.77
N THR A 62 11.69 10.17 -6.72
CA THR A 62 13.16 10.22 -6.66
C THR A 62 13.84 8.98 -7.21
N ASN A 63 13.19 7.81 -7.15
CA ASN A 63 13.74 6.57 -7.67
C ASN A 63 13.42 6.36 -9.15
N ASP A 64 14.21 5.54 -9.82
CA ASP A 64 13.99 5.16 -11.22
C ASP A 64 12.83 4.17 -11.33
N VAL A 65 11.63 4.69 -11.63
CA VAL A 65 10.42 3.88 -11.83
C VAL A 65 10.54 3.01 -13.09
N SER A 66 11.36 3.42 -14.07
CA SER A 66 11.58 2.65 -15.30
C SER A 66 12.31 1.32 -15.06
N ALA A 67 13.03 1.23 -13.94
CA ALA A 67 13.69 -0.01 -13.52
C ALA A 67 12.71 -1.06 -12.93
N LEU A 68 11.47 -0.66 -12.58
CA LEU A 68 10.45 -1.60 -12.13
C LEU A 68 10.00 -2.50 -13.29
N THR A 69 9.82 -3.77 -13.00
CA THR A 69 9.13 -4.73 -13.87
C THR A 69 7.74 -5.05 -13.33
N ASP A 70 6.87 -5.62 -14.17
CA ASP A 70 5.51 -5.94 -13.78
C ASP A 70 5.47 -6.91 -12.57
N GLY A 71 4.61 -6.66 -11.61
CA GLY A 71 4.51 -7.41 -10.35
C GLY A 71 5.52 -7.00 -9.27
N LYS A 72 6.31 -5.95 -9.49
CA LYS A 72 7.29 -5.42 -8.51
C LYS A 72 6.78 -4.14 -7.85
N VAL A 73 7.31 -3.91 -6.64
CA VAL A 73 7.04 -2.73 -5.82
C VAL A 73 8.34 -1.94 -5.63
N GLN A 74 8.25 -0.62 -5.56
CA GLN A 74 9.37 0.27 -5.29
C GLN A 74 9.01 1.26 -4.19
N TYR A 75 9.89 1.38 -3.18
CA TYR A 75 9.84 2.49 -2.22
C TYR A 75 10.52 3.72 -2.81
N THR A 76 9.88 4.88 -2.70
CA THR A 76 10.39 6.14 -3.25
C THR A 76 9.85 7.33 -2.45
N CYS A 77 10.23 8.55 -2.84
CA CYS A 77 9.77 9.80 -2.24
C CYS A 77 9.28 10.76 -3.32
N PHE A 78 8.33 11.62 -2.98
CA PHE A 78 8.03 12.83 -3.73
C PHE A 78 9.00 13.95 -3.33
N PRO A 79 9.91 14.44 -4.22
CA PRO A 79 10.80 15.55 -3.92
C PRO A 79 10.05 16.88 -4.07
N ASN A 80 10.36 17.87 -3.23
CA ASN A 80 9.72 19.18 -3.30
C ASN A 80 10.44 20.18 -4.25
N GLY A 81 11.48 19.73 -4.96
CA GLY A 81 12.29 20.58 -5.85
C GLY A 81 13.22 21.58 -5.14
N LYS A 82 13.29 21.56 -3.80
CA LYS A 82 14.11 22.48 -2.98
C LYS A 82 15.02 21.74 -1.99
N GLY A 83 15.33 20.47 -2.28
CA GLY A 83 16.20 19.64 -1.44
C GLY A 83 15.49 18.94 -0.28
N GLY A 84 14.16 19.02 -0.16
CA GLY A 84 13.34 18.28 0.80
C GLY A 84 12.37 17.34 0.10
N ILE A 85 11.64 16.57 0.89
CA ILE A 85 10.59 15.67 0.42
C ILE A 85 9.21 16.17 0.82
N VAL A 86 8.21 15.85 0.01
CA VAL A 86 6.78 16.05 0.31
C VAL A 86 6.30 14.90 1.18
N ASP A 87 6.52 13.68 0.71
CA ASP A 87 6.25 12.44 1.44
C ASP A 87 7.02 11.26 0.82
N ASP A 88 6.97 10.10 1.47
CA ASP A 88 7.42 8.81 0.93
C ASP A 88 6.22 7.92 0.57
N LEU A 89 6.44 6.97 -0.33
CA LEU A 89 5.37 6.12 -0.86
C LEU A 89 5.90 4.80 -1.42
N LEU A 90 4.97 3.88 -1.68
CA LEU A 90 5.22 2.70 -2.50
C LEU A 90 4.59 2.89 -3.89
N ILE A 91 5.29 2.42 -4.93
CA ILE A 91 4.80 2.31 -6.30
C ILE A 91 4.72 0.83 -6.67
N TYR A 92 3.54 0.39 -7.05
CA TYR A 92 3.24 -0.95 -7.58
C TYR A 92 3.12 -0.87 -9.09
N ARG A 93 3.89 -1.65 -9.83
CA ARG A 93 3.78 -1.71 -11.29
C ARG A 93 2.98 -2.93 -11.71
N PHE A 94 1.78 -2.72 -12.26
CA PHE A 94 0.95 -3.78 -12.85
C PHE A 94 1.37 -4.09 -14.28
N ASN A 95 1.61 -3.05 -15.06
CA ASN A 95 2.16 -3.10 -16.41
C ASN A 95 2.73 -1.71 -16.79
N ALA A 96 3.12 -1.53 -18.05
CA ALA A 96 3.74 -0.28 -18.52
C ALA A 96 2.84 0.97 -18.38
N GLU A 97 1.52 0.79 -18.32
CA GLU A 97 0.52 1.87 -18.30
C GLU A 97 -0.39 1.85 -17.05
N LYS A 98 -0.08 1.00 -16.04
CA LYS A 98 -0.93 0.87 -14.85
C LYS A 98 -0.08 0.71 -13.59
N TYR A 99 -0.23 1.68 -12.70
CA TYR A 99 0.46 1.76 -11.42
C TYR A 99 -0.51 2.05 -10.27
N LEU A 100 -0.16 1.56 -9.08
CA LEU A 100 -0.82 1.94 -7.83
C LEU A 100 0.22 2.61 -6.94
N LEU A 101 -0.12 3.79 -6.41
CA LEU A 101 0.63 4.48 -5.37
C LEU A 101 -0.02 4.19 -4.03
N VAL A 102 0.77 3.81 -3.02
CA VAL A 102 0.30 3.66 -1.65
C VAL A 102 1.00 4.72 -0.81
N VAL A 103 0.21 5.62 -0.22
CA VAL A 103 0.66 6.83 0.47
C VAL A 103 0.25 6.86 1.93
N ASN A 104 0.92 7.71 2.72
CA ASN A 104 0.69 7.80 4.15
C ASN A 104 -0.65 8.49 4.50
N ALA A 105 -1.40 7.90 5.43
CA ALA A 105 -2.74 8.32 5.83
C ALA A 105 -2.88 9.82 6.14
N ALA A 106 -1.97 10.37 6.97
CA ALA A 106 -2.02 11.78 7.37
C ALA A 106 -1.70 12.76 6.22
N ASN A 107 -1.19 12.26 5.11
CA ASN A 107 -0.70 13.04 3.99
C ASN A 107 -1.51 12.83 2.69
N ILE A 108 -2.58 12.03 2.72
CA ILE A 108 -3.39 11.67 1.52
C ILE A 108 -3.77 12.92 0.71
N GLU A 109 -4.34 13.94 1.36
CA GLU A 109 -4.74 15.18 0.69
C GLU A 109 -3.53 15.92 0.07
N LYS A 110 -2.46 16.07 0.82
CA LYS A 110 -1.22 16.74 0.38
C LYS A 110 -0.59 16.02 -0.81
N ASP A 111 -0.53 14.69 -0.76
CA ASP A 111 0.06 13.87 -1.81
C ASP A 111 -0.83 13.82 -3.06
N TRP A 112 -2.15 13.79 -2.86
CA TRP A 112 -3.12 13.92 -3.94
C TRP A 112 -2.98 15.26 -4.68
N GLU A 113 -2.94 16.37 -3.94
CA GLU A 113 -2.75 17.70 -4.52
C GLU A 113 -1.40 17.82 -5.25
N TRP A 114 -0.36 17.19 -4.70
CA TRP A 114 0.95 17.12 -5.36
C TRP A 114 0.87 16.42 -6.70
N CYS A 115 0.26 15.23 -6.74
CA CYS A 115 0.06 14.47 -7.97
C CYS A 115 -0.79 15.23 -8.99
N VAL A 116 -1.93 15.78 -8.59
CA VAL A 116 -2.84 16.55 -9.47
C VAL A 116 -2.13 17.75 -10.11
N ARG A 117 -1.35 18.49 -9.31
CA ARG A 117 -0.61 19.66 -9.77
C ARG A 117 0.36 19.35 -10.91
N HIS A 118 1.01 18.19 -10.85
CA HIS A 118 2.02 17.78 -11.83
C HIS A 118 1.43 16.99 -13.01
N ALA A 119 0.32 16.29 -12.81
CA ALA A 119 -0.31 15.41 -13.80
C ALA A 119 -0.69 16.11 -15.11
N ALA A 120 -1.15 17.35 -15.02
CA ALA A 120 -1.59 18.13 -16.17
C ALA A 120 -0.48 18.37 -17.21
N ALA A 121 0.79 18.48 -16.78
CA ALA A 121 1.93 18.64 -17.68
C ALA A 121 2.18 17.41 -18.57
N PHE A 122 1.66 16.26 -18.18
CA PHE A 122 1.77 14.98 -18.89
C PHE A 122 0.47 14.60 -19.61
N GLY A 123 -0.53 15.50 -19.65
CA GLY A 123 -1.82 15.23 -20.26
C GLY A 123 -2.69 14.25 -19.47
N ILE A 124 -2.33 13.97 -18.21
CA ILE A 124 -3.05 13.06 -17.32
C ILE A 124 -4.19 13.84 -16.64
N SER A 125 -5.42 13.37 -16.82
CA SER A 125 -6.60 13.90 -16.14
C SER A 125 -6.76 13.27 -14.75
N ALA A 126 -7.19 14.07 -13.76
CA ALA A 126 -7.36 13.64 -12.38
C ALA A 126 -8.82 13.65 -11.95
N GLY A 127 -9.23 12.66 -11.17
CA GLY A 127 -10.56 12.53 -10.61
C GLY A 127 -11.14 11.11 -10.70
N PRO A 128 -12.35 10.89 -10.18
CA PRO A 128 -12.99 9.58 -10.22
C PRO A 128 -13.08 9.01 -11.64
N GLY A 129 -12.52 7.80 -11.85
CA GLY A 129 -12.52 7.12 -13.15
C GLY A 129 -11.62 7.74 -14.21
N LYS A 130 -10.71 8.65 -13.83
CA LYS A 130 -9.70 9.25 -14.70
C LYS A 130 -8.38 8.49 -14.62
N GLU A 131 -7.37 8.92 -15.43
CA GLU A 131 -6.05 8.30 -15.42
C GLU A 131 -5.39 8.38 -14.04
N LEU A 132 -5.50 9.51 -13.36
CA LEU A 132 -5.12 9.66 -11.95
C LEU A 132 -6.39 9.65 -11.10
N ASN A 133 -6.55 8.59 -10.29
CA ASN A 133 -7.77 8.34 -9.52
C ASN A 133 -7.44 8.01 -8.06
N ASN A 134 -7.98 8.79 -7.13
CA ASN A 134 -7.90 8.49 -5.69
C ASN A 134 -8.96 7.44 -5.35
N ALA A 135 -8.51 6.24 -4.98
CA ALA A 135 -9.34 5.10 -4.63
C ALA A 135 -9.34 4.80 -3.13
N SER A 136 -8.72 5.66 -2.31
CA SER A 136 -8.45 5.39 -0.88
C SER A 136 -9.72 5.04 -0.09
N GLU A 137 -10.83 5.75 -0.29
CA GLU A 137 -12.07 5.45 0.43
C GLU A 137 -12.75 4.14 0.01
N GLY A 138 -12.39 3.61 -1.16
CA GLY A 138 -12.93 2.37 -1.70
C GLY A 138 -12.03 1.16 -1.50
N THR A 139 -10.85 1.34 -0.90
CA THR A 139 -9.85 0.30 -0.69
C THR A 139 -9.72 -0.04 0.79
N ALA A 140 -9.79 -1.32 1.12
CA ALA A 140 -9.41 -1.80 2.45
C ALA A 140 -7.99 -2.36 2.37
N GLN A 141 -7.16 -2.09 3.37
CA GLN A 141 -5.79 -2.59 3.45
C GLN A 141 -5.55 -3.30 4.78
N LEU A 142 -5.08 -4.55 4.70
CA LEU A 142 -4.66 -5.32 5.86
C LEU A 142 -3.18 -5.66 5.75
N ALA A 143 -2.41 -5.42 6.82
CA ALA A 143 -1.04 -5.89 6.93
C ALA A 143 -1.00 -7.14 7.83
N ILE A 144 -0.55 -8.26 7.27
CA ILE A 144 -0.40 -9.54 7.97
C ILE A 144 1.09 -9.80 8.08
N GLN A 145 1.64 -9.61 9.27
CA GLN A 145 3.07 -9.52 9.49
C GLN A 145 3.56 -10.57 10.49
N GLY A 146 4.78 -11.06 10.27
CA GLY A 146 5.45 -12.05 11.11
C GLY A 146 5.99 -13.24 10.33
N PRO A 147 6.89 -14.04 10.93
CA PRO A 147 7.57 -15.14 10.24
C PRO A 147 6.64 -16.26 9.75
N LEU A 148 5.43 -16.35 10.29
CA LEU A 148 4.42 -17.34 9.88
C LEU A 148 3.31 -16.75 9.01
N ALA A 149 3.36 -15.46 8.66
CA ALA A 149 2.29 -14.77 7.95
C ALA A 149 1.98 -15.42 6.58
N LEU A 150 2.97 -15.59 5.70
CA LEU A 150 2.74 -16.18 4.38
C LEU A 150 2.22 -17.60 4.46
N LYS A 151 2.74 -18.40 5.42
CA LYS A 151 2.24 -19.77 5.67
C LYS A 151 0.79 -19.81 6.14
N ALA A 152 0.39 -18.82 6.96
CA ALA A 152 -1.00 -18.68 7.39
C ALA A 152 -1.91 -18.28 6.22
N MET A 153 -1.48 -17.31 5.42
CA MET A 153 -2.24 -16.79 4.28
C MET A 153 -2.35 -17.79 3.13
N GLN A 154 -1.36 -18.67 2.94
CA GLN A 154 -1.42 -19.74 1.94
C GLN A 154 -2.69 -20.60 2.03
N LYS A 155 -3.30 -20.70 3.20
CA LYS A 155 -4.53 -21.47 3.41
C LYS A 155 -5.78 -20.83 2.80
N LEU A 156 -5.69 -19.56 2.41
CA LEU A 156 -6.81 -18.74 1.94
C LEU A 156 -6.79 -18.53 0.41
N THR A 157 -5.79 -19.11 -0.28
CA THR A 157 -5.66 -19.01 -1.74
C THR A 157 -5.12 -20.32 -2.33
N GLY A 158 -5.50 -20.60 -3.58
CA GLY A 158 -4.91 -21.69 -4.37
C GLY A 158 -3.59 -21.34 -5.04
N GLU A 159 -3.22 -20.04 -5.07
CA GLU A 159 -1.96 -19.58 -5.63
C GLU A 159 -0.81 -19.76 -4.62
N ASN A 160 0.41 -20.06 -5.12
CA ASN A 160 1.57 -20.09 -4.25
C ASN A 160 1.99 -18.67 -3.86
N VAL A 161 1.87 -18.36 -2.56
CA VAL A 161 2.27 -17.08 -1.97
C VAL A 161 3.45 -17.22 -1.01
N THR A 162 3.83 -18.45 -0.62
CA THR A 162 4.92 -18.70 0.33
C THR A 162 6.31 -18.41 -0.23
N ASP A 163 6.46 -18.56 -1.55
CA ASP A 163 7.75 -18.40 -2.24
C ASP A 163 7.87 -17.05 -2.98
N MET A 164 6.96 -16.11 -2.70
CA MET A 164 7.03 -14.78 -3.29
C MET A 164 8.24 -14.01 -2.75
N GLU A 165 8.96 -13.38 -3.67
CA GLU A 165 10.08 -12.49 -3.32
C GLU A 165 9.56 -11.24 -2.58
N TYR A 166 10.38 -10.69 -1.70
CA TYR A 166 10.10 -9.43 -1.04
C TYR A 166 9.97 -8.28 -2.05
N TYR A 167 9.03 -7.37 -1.83
CA TYR A 167 8.67 -6.28 -2.74
C TYR A 167 8.14 -6.76 -4.10
N THR A 168 7.35 -7.85 -4.08
CA THR A 168 6.54 -8.29 -5.23
C THR A 168 5.07 -8.37 -4.85
N PHE A 169 4.21 -8.36 -5.85
CA PHE A 169 2.78 -8.59 -5.66
C PHE A 169 2.16 -9.42 -6.78
N LYS A 170 1.00 -9.98 -6.50
CA LYS A 170 0.10 -10.65 -7.45
C LYS A 170 -1.31 -10.14 -7.25
N VAL A 171 -2.10 -10.17 -8.32
CA VAL A 171 -3.56 -10.08 -8.24
C VAL A 171 -4.10 -11.49 -8.30
N LEU A 172 -4.87 -11.88 -7.30
CA LEU A 172 -5.31 -13.27 -7.16
C LEU A 172 -6.66 -13.37 -6.42
N ARG A 173 -7.28 -14.56 -6.48
CA ARG A 173 -8.44 -14.86 -5.64
C ARG A 173 -7.96 -15.23 -4.23
N PHE A 174 -8.43 -14.48 -3.23
CA PHE A 174 -8.04 -14.66 -1.84
C PHE A 174 -9.26 -14.69 -0.91
N ALA A 175 -9.34 -15.67 -0.04
CA ALA A 175 -10.46 -15.85 0.90
C ALA A 175 -11.85 -15.83 0.24
N GLY A 176 -11.94 -16.24 -1.03
CA GLY A 176 -13.17 -16.22 -1.80
C GLY A 176 -13.48 -14.93 -2.54
N ILE A 177 -12.65 -13.89 -2.38
CA ILE A 177 -12.75 -12.58 -3.05
C ILE A 177 -11.82 -12.58 -4.26
N ASP A 178 -12.33 -12.14 -5.41
CA ASP A 178 -11.54 -12.00 -6.63
C ASP A 178 -10.80 -10.65 -6.65
N ASP A 179 -9.75 -10.56 -7.48
CA ASP A 179 -8.96 -9.34 -7.75
C ASP A 179 -8.27 -8.73 -6.53
N VAL A 180 -7.97 -9.52 -5.51
CA VAL A 180 -7.21 -9.07 -4.35
C VAL A 180 -5.75 -8.87 -4.72
N ILE A 181 -5.19 -7.71 -4.41
CA ILE A 181 -3.77 -7.45 -4.51
C ILE A 181 -3.10 -8.05 -3.27
N PHE A 182 -2.28 -9.06 -3.47
CA PHE A 182 -1.48 -9.70 -2.43
C PHE A 182 -0.01 -9.31 -2.62
N SER A 183 0.55 -8.58 -1.67
CA SER A 183 1.89 -8.01 -1.76
C SER A 183 2.79 -8.47 -0.62
N THR A 184 4.03 -8.83 -0.92
CA THR A 184 5.06 -9.17 0.07
C THR A 184 5.78 -7.91 0.54
N THR A 185 5.01 -6.95 1.01
CA THR A 185 5.44 -5.70 1.62
C THR A 185 5.07 -5.66 3.11
N GLY A 186 5.47 -4.62 3.80
CA GLY A 186 5.17 -4.39 5.21
C GLY A 186 6.25 -3.58 5.91
N TYR A 187 5.95 -3.11 7.13
CA TYR A 187 6.78 -2.16 7.86
C TYR A 187 7.22 -2.66 9.25
N THR A 188 7.22 -3.98 9.48
CA THR A 188 7.56 -4.58 10.77
C THR A 188 8.98 -5.16 10.84
N GLY A 189 9.62 -5.39 9.70
CA GLY A 189 10.88 -6.10 9.62
C GLY A 189 10.79 -7.58 10.04
N SER A 190 9.57 -8.13 10.17
CA SER A 190 9.33 -9.53 10.55
C SER A 190 8.92 -10.41 9.37
N GLY A 191 8.89 -9.84 8.15
CA GLY A 191 8.29 -10.47 6.99
C GLY A 191 6.77 -10.46 7.04
N GLY A 192 6.13 -10.91 5.98
CA GLY A 192 4.68 -10.93 5.85
C GLY A 192 4.17 -10.40 4.53
N CYS A 193 2.93 -9.96 4.53
CA CYS A 193 2.25 -9.43 3.36
C CYS A 193 1.30 -8.29 3.72
N GLU A 194 0.89 -7.56 2.70
CA GLU A 194 -0.22 -6.62 2.71
C GLU A 194 -1.24 -7.04 1.66
N ILE A 195 -2.51 -6.80 1.95
CA ILE A 195 -3.65 -7.23 1.13
C ILE A 195 -4.55 -6.02 0.89
N TYR A 196 -4.89 -5.80 -0.37
CA TYR A 196 -5.77 -4.70 -0.79
C TYR A 196 -6.98 -5.23 -1.55
#